data_0126c3206d931235b96db6e6d0f1253f
#
_entry.id   0126c3206d931235b96db6e6d0f1253f
#
_cell.length_a   1.000
_cell.length_b   1.000
_cell.length_c   1.000
_cell.angle_alpha   90.00
_cell.angle_beta   90.00
_cell.angle_gamma   90.00
#
_symmetry.space_group_name_H-M   'P 1'
#
loop_
_entity.id
_entity.type
_entity.pdbx_description
1 polymer ?
#
loop_
_entity_poly.entity_id
_entity_poly.type
_entity_poly.pdbx_seq_one_letter_code
_entity_poly.pdbx_strand_id
1 'polypeptide(L)'
;NLLDKEERKKNNRNLSDNIVRHQFMSLLVRAAKDKYVTVLKETKDPLIATKMAFEKHYDQAIKGFGYHNWRMERYYNEQVDNFLKAFLPILDGVYLSVARQKGPRKKDVWMELDEFNNFVQCIVDINEYPIRENPIIFNQSINLQVNEIYTDKHLNMLLPEFLEALCRAVDKASPIPPGESKDDWPIQKRQA
;
A
#
# COMPACT_ATOMS: atom_id res chain seq x y z
N ASN A 1 -9.02 -7.84 -21.25
CA ASN A 1 -9.95 -6.97 -20.58
C ASN A 1 -11.26 -7.71 -20.40
N LEU A 2 -11.69 -7.96 -19.16
CA LEU A 2 -12.82 -8.83 -18.83
C LEU A 2 -14.18 -8.12 -18.90
N LEU A 3 -14.18 -6.79 -18.97
CA LEU A 3 -15.40 -5.99 -19.05
C LEU A 3 -15.72 -5.59 -20.49
N ASP A 4 -17.00 -5.58 -20.82
CA ASP A 4 -17.49 -5.07 -22.10
C ASP A 4 -17.20 -3.57 -22.27
N LYS A 5 -17.14 -3.07 -23.51
CA LYS A 5 -16.85 -1.66 -23.82
C LYS A 5 -17.85 -0.69 -23.15
N GLU A 6 -19.10 -1.10 -22.98
CA GLU A 6 -20.12 -0.28 -22.32
C GLU A 6 -19.96 -0.26 -20.80
N GLU A 7 -19.59 -1.38 -20.19
CA GLU A 7 -19.29 -1.42 -18.75
C GLU A 7 -18.03 -0.64 -18.40
N ARG A 8 -17.05 -0.59 -19.31
CA ARG A 8 -15.86 0.26 -19.17
C ARG A 8 -16.19 1.75 -19.16
N LYS A 9 -17.13 2.18 -20.03
CA LYS A 9 -17.57 3.58 -20.06
C LYS A 9 -18.30 4.00 -18.78
N LYS A 10 -18.96 3.07 -18.12
CA LYS A 10 -19.63 3.29 -16.84
C LYS A 10 -18.69 3.27 -15.64
N ASN A 11 -17.54 2.62 -15.77
CA ASN A 11 -16.57 2.45 -14.70
C ASN A 11 -15.29 3.22 -15.02
N ASN A 12 -15.22 4.48 -14.57
CA ASN A 12 -14.07 5.37 -14.77
C ASN A 12 -12.75 4.83 -14.17
N ARG A 13 -12.82 3.77 -13.34
CA ARG A 13 -11.68 3.15 -12.66
C ARG A 13 -10.98 2.09 -13.49
N ASN A 14 -11.66 1.55 -14.49
CA ASN A 14 -11.10 0.55 -15.38
C ASN A 14 -10.62 1.20 -16.69
N LEU A 15 -9.71 2.15 -16.54
CA LEU A 15 -9.07 2.82 -17.67
C LEU A 15 -8.34 1.80 -18.53
N SER A 16 -8.28 2.06 -19.85
CA SER A 16 -7.60 1.17 -20.82
C SER A 16 -6.14 0.92 -20.49
N ASP A 17 -5.52 1.88 -19.81
CA ASP A 17 -4.07 1.91 -19.56
C ASP A 17 -3.68 1.43 -18.15
N ASN A 18 -4.66 1.12 -17.30
CA ASN A 18 -4.45 0.64 -15.95
C ASN A 18 -4.93 -0.80 -15.78
N ILE A 19 -4.23 -1.56 -14.94
CA ILE A 19 -4.59 -2.92 -14.55
C ILE A 19 -5.16 -2.86 -13.12
N VAL A 20 -6.42 -3.27 -12.96
CA VAL A 20 -7.03 -3.44 -11.64
C VAL A 20 -6.73 -4.84 -11.08
N ARG A 21 -6.93 -5.04 -9.76
CA ARG A 21 -6.51 -6.27 -9.05
C ARG A 21 -6.98 -7.56 -9.71
N HIS A 22 -8.25 -7.68 -10.06
CA HIS A 22 -8.76 -8.91 -10.70
C HIS A 22 -8.15 -9.17 -12.07
N GLN A 23 -7.81 -8.10 -12.82
CA GLN A 23 -7.08 -8.23 -14.10
C GLN A 23 -5.64 -8.67 -13.86
N PHE A 24 -4.99 -8.13 -12.81
CA PHE A 24 -3.66 -8.56 -12.40
C PHE A 24 -3.63 -10.04 -12.02
N MET A 25 -4.59 -10.52 -11.23
CA MET A 25 -4.72 -11.94 -10.89
C MET A 25 -4.91 -12.79 -12.14
N SER A 26 -5.76 -12.36 -13.07
CA SER A 26 -5.94 -13.04 -14.36
C SER A 26 -4.67 -13.05 -15.21
N LEU A 27 -3.88 -11.97 -15.17
CA LEU A 27 -2.59 -11.87 -15.84
C LEU A 27 -1.59 -12.89 -15.28
N LEU A 28 -1.50 -13.05 -13.96
CA LEU A 28 -0.62 -14.05 -13.33
C LEU A 28 -0.96 -15.48 -13.78
N VAL A 29 -2.25 -15.82 -13.82
CA VAL A 29 -2.72 -17.14 -14.30
C VAL A 29 -2.39 -17.34 -15.78
N ARG A 30 -2.60 -16.32 -16.60
CA ARG A 30 -2.26 -16.38 -18.05
C ARG A 30 -0.77 -16.50 -18.26
N ALA A 31 0.05 -15.75 -17.54
CA ALA A 31 1.51 -15.84 -17.60
C ALA A 31 2.02 -17.23 -17.18
N ALA A 32 1.44 -17.81 -16.11
CA ALA A 32 1.75 -19.16 -15.69
C ALA A 32 1.40 -20.20 -16.79
N LYS A 33 0.20 -20.11 -17.37
CA LYS A 33 -0.23 -20.96 -18.47
C LYS A 33 0.71 -20.82 -19.67
N ASP A 34 1.00 -19.60 -20.09
CA ASP A 34 1.86 -19.38 -21.24
C ASP A 34 3.25 -19.99 -21.01
N LYS A 35 3.86 -19.73 -19.86
CA LYS A 35 5.18 -20.24 -19.50
C LYS A 35 5.21 -21.78 -19.45
N TYR A 36 4.33 -22.41 -18.68
CA TYR A 36 4.44 -23.83 -18.35
C TYR A 36 3.68 -24.76 -19.29
N VAL A 37 2.60 -24.28 -19.93
CA VAL A 37 1.84 -25.08 -20.92
C VAL A 37 2.34 -24.84 -22.33
N THR A 38 2.50 -23.56 -22.71
CA THR A 38 2.77 -23.19 -24.11
C THR A 38 4.25 -23.27 -24.45
N VAL A 39 5.10 -22.63 -23.62
CA VAL A 39 6.54 -22.50 -23.92
C VAL A 39 7.31 -23.73 -23.44
N LEU A 40 7.26 -24.02 -22.14
CA LEU A 40 8.04 -25.11 -21.53
C LEU A 40 7.42 -26.50 -21.73
N LYS A 41 6.11 -26.56 -21.96
CA LYS A 41 5.34 -27.83 -22.16
C LYS A 41 5.51 -28.81 -20.99
N GLU A 42 5.73 -28.30 -19.75
CA GLU A 42 5.89 -29.10 -18.54
C GLU A 42 4.57 -29.70 -18.05
N THR A 43 3.44 -29.08 -18.40
CA THR A 43 2.09 -29.57 -18.10
C THR A 43 1.11 -29.17 -19.20
N LYS A 44 -0.02 -29.91 -19.27
CA LYS A 44 -1.15 -29.53 -20.14
C LYS A 44 -2.28 -28.85 -19.37
N ASP A 45 -2.23 -28.90 -18.03
CA ASP A 45 -3.27 -28.37 -17.15
C ASP A 45 -2.91 -26.96 -16.69
N PRO A 46 -3.75 -25.94 -16.98
CA PRO A 46 -3.55 -24.57 -16.51
C PRO A 46 -3.53 -24.42 -14.99
N LEU A 47 -4.26 -25.29 -14.25
CA LEU A 47 -4.26 -25.27 -12.79
C LEU A 47 -2.90 -25.69 -12.24
N ILE A 48 -2.34 -26.78 -12.77
CA ILE A 48 -1.00 -27.25 -12.39
C ILE A 48 0.05 -26.19 -12.77
N ALA A 49 -0.05 -25.59 -13.96
CA ALA A 49 0.83 -24.49 -14.38
C ALA A 49 0.79 -23.30 -13.39
N THR A 50 -0.39 -22.93 -12.96
CA THR A 50 -0.58 -21.84 -11.98
C THR A 50 0.06 -22.21 -10.64
N LYS A 51 -0.17 -23.43 -10.13
CA LYS A 51 0.46 -23.90 -8.89
C LYS A 51 1.99 -23.88 -8.97
N MET A 52 2.56 -24.37 -10.07
CA MET A 52 4.01 -24.32 -10.29
C MET A 52 4.57 -22.90 -10.30
N ALA A 53 3.84 -21.94 -10.90
CA ALA A 53 4.24 -20.54 -10.92
C ALA A 53 4.21 -19.93 -9.51
N PHE A 54 3.19 -20.24 -8.70
CA PHE A 54 3.11 -19.80 -7.31
C PHE A 54 4.29 -20.36 -6.49
N GLU A 55 4.52 -21.65 -6.52
CA GLU A 55 5.59 -22.30 -5.74
C GLU A 55 7.00 -21.84 -6.15
N LYS A 56 7.26 -21.71 -7.46
CA LYS A 56 8.61 -21.40 -7.95
C LYS A 56 8.94 -19.90 -7.95
N HIS A 57 7.95 -19.01 -8.05
CA HIS A 57 8.18 -17.58 -8.27
C HIS A 57 7.38 -16.65 -7.37
N TYR A 58 6.05 -16.84 -7.29
CA TYR A 58 5.20 -15.84 -6.67
C TYR A 58 5.31 -15.88 -5.14
N ASP A 59 5.37 -17.08 -4.54
CA ASP A 59 5.51 -17.25 -3.10
C ASP A 59 6.80 -16.60 -2.58
N GLN A 60 7.90 -16.73 -3.30
CA GLN A 60 9.16 -16.08 -2.95
C GLN A 60 9.07 -14.55 -3.04
N ALA A 61 8.40 -14.03 -4.07
CA ALA A 61 8.20 -12.61 -4.24
C ALA A 61 7.29 -12.02 -3.14
N ILE A 62 6.28 -12.78 -2.68
CA ILE A 62 5.32 -12.36 -1.67
C ILE A 62 5.90 -12.45 -0.25
N LYS A 63 6.78 -13.40 0.05
CA LYS A 63 7.37 -13.58 1.39
C LYS A 63 8.07 -12.34 1.94
N GLY A 64 8.57 -11.46 1.06
CA GLY A 64 9.15 -10.17 1.44
C GLY A 64 8.13 -9.08 1.83
N PHE A 65 6.83 -9.27 1.55
CA PHE A 65 5.78 -8.29 1.79
C PHE A 65 4.98 -8.59 3.06
N GLY A 66 5.66 -8.76 4.18
CA GLY A 66 5.06 -9.08 5.48
C GLY A 66 4.33 -7.90 6.13
N TYR A 67 3.42 -7.20 5.42
CA TYR A 67 2.69 -6.04 5.96
C TYR A 67 1.88 -6.37 7.22
N HIS A 68 1.39 -7.60 7.33
CA HIS A 68 0.67 -8.06 8.52
C HIS A 68 1.62 -8.30 9.70
N ASN A 69 2.79 -8.91 9.46
CA ASN A 69 3.81 -9.11 10.49
C ASN A 69 4.26 -7.78 11.08
N TRP A 70 4.47 -6.76 10.24
CA TRP A 70 4.81 -5.42 10.70
C TRP A 70 3.75 -4.84 11.65
N ARG A 71 2.44 -5.03 11.34
CA ARG A 71 1.36 -4.59 12.24
C ARG A 71 1.46 -5.24 13.60
N MET A 72 1.69 -6.56 13.64
CA MET A 72 1.77 -7.31 14.90
C MET A 72 3.02 -6.96 15.70
N GLU A 73 4.13 -6.72 15.05
CA GLU A 73 5.42 -6.47 15.71
C GLU A 73 5.63 -5.01 16.11
N ARG A 74 5.15 -4.07 15.30
CA ARG A 74 5.48 -2.64 15.42
C ARG A 74 4.29 -1.75 15.76
N TYR A 75 3.10 -2.05 15.24
CA TYR A 75 1.94 -1.15 15.32
C TYR A 75 0.95 -1.54 16.43
N TYR A 76 0.58 -2.82 16.52
CA TYR A 76 -0.38 -3.30 17.51
C TYR A 76 0.28 -3.57 18.87
N ASN A 77 0.77 -2.51 19.50
CA ASN A 77 1.32 -2.58 20.85
C ASN A 77 0.82 -1.40 21.70
N GLU A 78 0.86 -1.59 23.02
CA GLU A 78 0.34 -0.62 23.98
C GLU A 78 1.03 0.75 23.92
N GLN A 79 2.32 0.78 23.64
CA GLN A 79 3.08 2.04 23.57
C GLN A 79 2.64 2.90 22.40
N VAL A 80 2.49 2.31 21.21
CA VAL A 80 2.00 3.01 20.02
C VAL A 80 0.54 3.43 20.21
N ASP A 81 -0.31 2.57 20.76
CA ASP A 81 -1.71 2.90 21.04
C ASP A 81 -1.85 4.08 22.00
N ASN A 82 -1.10 4.08 23.11
CA ASN A 82 -1.10 5.17 24.07
C ASN A 82 -0.57 6.48 23.46
N PHE A 83 0.48 6.39 22.64
CA PHE A 83 1.00 7.55 21.90
C PHE A 83 -0.05 8.12 20.95
N LEU A 84 -0.63 7.27 20.08
CA LEU A 84 -1.64 7.71 19.12
C LEU A 84 -2.87 8.31 19.82
N LYS A 85 -3.33 7.74 20.93
CA LYS A 85 -4.43 8.30 21.73
C LYS A 85 -4.10 9.67 22.32
N ALA A 86 -2.89 9.83 22.86
CA ALA A 86 -2.46 11.10 23.46
C ALA A 86 -2.38 12.23 22.42
N PHE A 87 -1.97 11.92 21.21
CA PHE A 87 -1.79 12.89 20.12
C PHE A 87 -2.94 12.92 19.10
N LEU A 88 -3.99 12.12 19.30
CA LEU A 88 -5.10 12.00 18.35
C LEU A 88 -5.71 13.35 17.92
N PRO A 89 -5.96 14.33 18.80
CA PRO A 89 -6.52 15.62 18.38
C PRO A 89 -5.61 16.37 17.41
N ILE A 90 -4.29 16.27 17.59
CA ILE A 90 -3.30 16.90 16.70
C ILE A 90 -3.24 16.15 15.38
N LEU A 91 -3.18 14.80 15.41
CA LEU A 91 -3.11 13.95 14.25
C LEU A 91 -4.37 14.04 13.38
N ASP A 92 -5.54 14.17 14.00
CA ASP A 92 -6.82 14.43 13.29
C ASP A 92 -6.79 15.82 12.61
N GLY A 93 -6.29 16.84 13.30
CA GLY A 93 -6.10 18.16 12.70
C GLY A 93 -5.15 18.15 11.51
N VAL A 94 -4.04 17.43 11.59
CA VAL A 94 -3.09 17.24 10.49
C VAL A 94 -3.78 16.51 9.34
N TYR A 95 -4.46 15.41 9.61
CA TYR A 95 -5.19 14.64 8.60
C TYR A 95 -6.22 15.53 7.86
N LEU A 96 -7.04 16.28 8.60
CA LEU A 96 -8.05 17.17 8.03
C LEU A 96 -7.46 18.36 7.25
N SER A 97 -6.23 18.77 7.56
CA SER A 97 -5.55 19.84 6.83
C SER A 97 -5.02 19.38 5.47
N VAL A 98 -4.69 18.09 5.34
CA VAL A 98 -4.14 17.49 4.12
C VAL A 98 -5.22 16.83 3.28
N ALA A 99 -6.07 16.01 3.91
CA ALA A 99 -7.16 15.33 3.26
C ALA A 99 -8.25 16.32 2.83
N ARG A 100 -8.70 16.23 1.59
CA ARG A 100 -9.72 17.12 1.05
C ARG A 100 -11.11 16.57 1.30
N GLN A 101 -12.04 17.48 1.57
CA GLN A 101 -13.45 17.12 1.56
C GLN A 101 -13.89 16.87 0.12
N LYS A 102 -14.32 15.65 -0.19
CA LYS A 102 -14.70 15.22 -1.54
C LYS A 102 -16.21 15.26 -1.79
N GLY A 103 -17.02 15.42 -0.72
CA GLY A 103 -18.49 15.41 -0.80
C GLY A 103 -19.15 16.43 0.13
N PRO A 104 -20.48 16.54 0.08
CA PRO A 104 -21.22 17.57 0.85
C PRO A 104 -21.26 17.29 2.35
N ARG A 105 -20.97 16.06 2.78
CA ARG A 105 -21.02 15.69 4.21
C ARG A 105 -19.64 15.80 4.84
N LYS A 106 -19.57 16.25 6.10
CA LYS A 106 -18.29 16.30 6.86
C LYS A 106 -17.52 14.98 6.89
N LYS A 107 -18.22 13.85 6.81
CA LYS A 107 -17.61 12.50 6.76
C LYS A 107 -17.07 12.10 5.39
N ASP A 108 -17.33 12.91 4.35
CA ASP A 108 -16.83 12.66 3.00
C ASP A 108 -15.42 13.26 2.85
N VAL A 109 -14.55 12.99 3.84
CA VAL A 109 -13.15 13.37 3.86
C VAL A 109 -12.31 12.12 3.78
N TRP A 110 -11.38 12.08 2.84
CA TRP A 110 -10.38 11.03 2.70
C TRP A 110 -9.13 11.59 2.01
N MET A 111 -8.02 10.91 2.23
CA MET A 111 -6.74 11.25 1.64
C MET A 111 -6.46 10.34 0.45
N GLU A 112 -6.06 10.92 -0.66
CA GLU A 112 -5.59 10.21 -1.85
C GLU A 112 -4.06 10.04 -1.81
N LEU A 113 -3.52 9.18 -2.68
CA LEU A 113 -2.09 8.88 -2.72
C LEU A 113 -1.24 10.15 -2.94
N ASP A 114 -1.67 11.07 -3.81
CA ASP A 114 -0.91 12.29 -4.08
C ASP A 114 -0.88 13.24 -2.87
N GLU A 115 -1.97 13.31 -2.12
CA GLU A 115 -2.04 14.08 -0.87
C GLU A 115 -1.12 13.47 0.20
N PHE A 116 -1.12 12.14 0.31
CA PHE A 116 -0.21 11.42 1.19
C PHE A 116 1.26 11.61 0.78
N ASN A 117 1.58 11.51 -0.50
CA ASN A 117 2.93 11.76 -1.02
C ASN A 117 3.42 13.17 -0.66
N ASN A 118 2.60 14.19 -0.89
CA ASN A 118 2.94 15.57 -0.57
C ASN A 118 3.16 15.76 0.94
N PHE A 119 2.30 15.16 1.77
CA PHE A 119 2.43 15.20 3.22
C PHE A 119 3.75 14.56 3.68
N VAL A 120 4.05 13.34 3.23
CA VAL A 120 5.29 12.64 3.64
C VAL A 120 6.53 13.42 3.24
N GLN A 121 6.55 14.04 2.05
CA GLN A 121 7.66 14.87 1.60
C GLN A 121 7.90 16.11 2.49
N CYS A 122 6.88 16.59 3.19
CA CYS A 122 7.04 17.71 4.11
C CYS A 122 7.64 17.29 5.47
N ILE A 123 7.55 16.02 5.85
CA ILE A 123 7.95 15.56 7.19
C ILE A 123 9.23 14.71 7.20
N VAL A 124 9.71 14.25 6.04
CA VAL A 124 10.90 13.40 5.92
C VAL A 124 12.04 14.11 5.20
N ASP A 125 13.27 13.71 5.51
CA ASP A 125 14.44 14.12 4.70
C ASP A 125 14.43 13.33 3.37
N ILE A 126 14.17 14.01 2.26
CA ILE A 126 14.06 13.44 0.91
C ILE A 126 15.34 12.69 0.50
N ASN A 127 16.51 13.09 1.02
CA ASN A 127 17.79 12.45 0.69
C ASN A 127 17.96 11.08 1.37
N GLU A 128 17.25 10.86 2.47
CA GLU A 128 17.35 9.64 3.27
C GLU A 128 16.11 8.73 3.15
N TYR A 129 14.99 9.29 2.73
CA TYR A 129 13.72 8.56 2.61
C TYR A 129 13.41 8.21 1.14
N PRO A 130 13.25 6.93 0.82
CA PRO A 130 12.92 6.52 -0.54
C PRO A 130 11.43 6.78 -0.86
N ILE A 131 11.11 7.91 -1.48
CA ILE A 131 9.74 8.33 -1.84
C ILE A 131 8.94 7.23 -2.58
N ARG A 132 9.63 6.35 -3.33
CA ARG A 132 9.02 5.19 -3.99
C ARG A 132 8.32 4.22 -3.03
N GLU A 133 8.59 4.30 -1.72
CA GLU A 133 7.92 3.50 -0.70
C GLU A 133 6.51 4.02 -0.38
N ASN A 134 6.21 5.30 -0.64
CA ASN A 134 4.91 5.88 -0.32
C ASN A 134 3.72 5.13 -0.93
N PRO A 135 3.70 4.76 -2.23
CA PRO A 135 2.61 3.98 -2.79
C PRO A 135 2.46 2.60 -2.12
N ILE A 136 3.57 2.00 -1.70
CA ILE A 136 3.57 0.70 -1.00
C ILE A 136 2.97 0.88 0.39
N ILE A 137 3.44 1.87 1.16
CA ILE A 137 2.93 2.20 2.50
C ILE A 137 1.45 2.54 2.43
N PHE A 138 1.04 3.39 1.50
CA PHE A 138 -0.35 3.76 1.28
C PHE A 138 -1.23 2.52 1.08
N ASN A 139 -0.87 1.66 0.13
CA ASN A 139 -1.64 0.45 -0.16
C ASN A 139 -1.64 -0.58 0.98
N GLN A 140 -0.54 -0.70 1.72
CA GLN A 140 -0.45 -1.62 2.86
C GLN A 140 -1.26 -1.17 4.07
N SER A 141 -1.50 0.13 4.20
CA SER A 141 -2.25 0.73 5.31
C SER A 141 -3.74 0.75 5.07
N ILE A 142 -4.18 0.82 3.81
CA ILE A 142 -5.61 0.78 3.47
C ILE A 142 -6.21 -0.59 3.81
N ASN A 143 -7.32 -0.57 4.52
CA ASN A 143 -8.10 -1.78 4.79
C ASN A 143 -8.76 -2.28 3.51
N LEU A 144 -8.35 -3.48 3.10
CA LEU A 144 -8.80 -4.11 1.86
C LEU A 144 -10.30 -4.32 1.84
N GLN A 145 -10.92 -3.98 0.70
CA GLN A 145 -12.31 -4.29 0.42
C GLN A 145 -12.42 -5.28 -0.74
N VAL A 146 -13.33 -6.21 -0.59
CA VAL A 146 -13.54 -7.28 -1.58
C VAL A 146 -14.11 -6.75 -2.90
N ASN A 147 -14.79 -5.61 -2.87
CA ASN A 147 -15.53 -5.09 -4.03
C ASN A 147 -14.84 -3.88 -4.68
N GLU A 148 -13.63 -4.07 -5.17
CA GLU A 148 -12.85 -3.02 -5.85
C GLU A 148 -13.39 -2.63 -7.23
N ILE A 149 -14.27 -3.45 -7.81
CA ILE A 149 -14.87 -3.18 -9.12
C ILE A 149 -15.90 -2.04 -9.02
N TYR A 150 -16.60 -1.96 -7.89
CA TYR A 150 -17.73 -1.05 -7.72
C TYR A 150 -17.49 0.08 -6.70
N THR A 151 -16.36 0.06 -5.99
CA THR A 151 -16.04 1.08 -4.98
C THR A 151 -14.61 1.61 -5.12
N ASP A 152 -14.38 2.89 -4.79
CA ASP A 152 -13.08 3.58 -4.80
C ASP A 152 -12.35 3.48 -3.47
N LYS A 153 -12.87 2.73 -2.52
CA LYS A 153 -12.38 2.78 -1.16
C LYS A 153 -10.90 2.39 -1.04
N HIS A 154 -10.41 1.54 -1.94
CA HIS A 154 -9.00 1.19 -2.04
C HIS A 154 -8.08 2.34 -2.49
N LEU A 155 -8.65 3.47 -2.93
CA LEU A 155 -7.92 4.69 -3.30
C LEU A 155 -8.04 5.78 -2.23
N ASN A 156 -8.86 5.54 -1.20
CA ASN A 156 -9.30 6.54 -0.23
C ASN A 156 -8.86 6.14 1.17
N MET A 157 -7.80 6.77 1.66
CA MET A 157 -7.27 6.55 3.00
C MET A 157 -8.10 7.33 4.03
N LEU A 158 -8.60 6.65 5.03
CA LEU A 158 -9.29 7.23 6.17
C LEU A 158 -8.34 7.51 7.32
N LEU A 159 -8.77 8.27 8.32
CA LEU A 159 -7.94 8.63 9.49
C LEU A 159 -7.25 7.43 10.15
N PRO A 160 -7.90 6.29 10.46
CA PRO A 160 -7.22 5.15 11.06
C PRO A 160 -6.12 4.55 10.15
N GLU A 161 -6.36 4.55 8.85
CA GLU A 161 -5.42 4.08 7.84
C GLU A 161 -4.25 5.05 7.68
N PHE A 162 -4.53 6.36 7.78
CA PHE A 162 -3.50 7.40 7.80
C PHE A 162 -2.58 7.27 9.03
N LEU A 163 -3.12 6.98 10.21
CA LEU A 163 -2.32 6.76 11.41
C LEU A 163 -1.35 5.58 11.24
N GLU A 164 -1.81 4.48 10.64
CA GLU A 164 -0.93 3.36 10.30
C GLU A 164 0.10 3.76 9.26
N ALA A 165 -0.31 4.45 8.18
CA ALA A 165 0.59 4.89 7.13
C ALA A 165 1.67 5.85 7.64
N LEU A 166 1.31 6.74 8.56
CA LEU A 166 2.26 7.62 9.24
C LEU A 166 3.29 6.83 10.04
N CYS A 167 2.85 5.86 10.85
CA CYS A 167 3.76 4.99 11.60
C CYS A 167 4.70 4.21 10.68
N ARG A 168 4.20 3.68 9.57
CA ARG A 168 5.03 2.99 8.56
C ARG A 168 6.04 3.92 7.90
N ALA A 169 5.63 5.14 7.58
CA ALA A 169 6.53 6.14 6.98
C ALA A 169 7.63 6.55 7.97
N VAL A 170 7.31 6.74 9.24
CA VAL A 170 8.29 7.05 10.30
C VAL A 170 9.25 5.87 10.52
N ASP A 171 8.73 4.66 10.62
CA ASP A 171 9.56 3.44 10.75
C ASP A 171 10.54 3.32 9.58
N LYS A 172 10.08 3.58 8.37
CA LYS A 172 10.92 3.55 7.15
C LYS A 172 11.91 4.71 7.07
N ALA A 173 11.52 5.90 7.52
CA ALA A 173 12.39 7.06 7.59
C ALA A 173 13.48 6.89 8.66
N SER A 174 13.19 6.10 9.70
CA SER A 174 14.12 5.80 10.79
C SER A 174 14.80 7.08 11.31
N PRO A 175 14.05 8.02 11.89
CA PRO A 175 14.59 9.32 12.29
C PRO A 175 15.70 9.19 13.33
N ILE A 176 16.61 10.13 13.34
CA ILE A 176 17.67 10.20 14.34
C ILE A 176 17.04 10.48 15.70
N PRO A 177 17.48 9.78 16.78
CA PRO A 177 17.02 10.09 18.12
C PRO A 177 17.30 11.56 18.49
N PRO A 178 16.40 12.21 19.25
CA PRO A 178 16.61 13.59 19.68
C PRO A 178 17.95 13.76 20.43
N GLY A 179 18.74 14.75 20.02
CA GLY A 179 20.04 15.05 20.62
C GLY A 179 21.24 14.27 20.05
N GLU A 180 21.01 13.36 19.12
CA GLU A 180 22.05 12.58 18.44
C GLU A 180 22.43 13.22 17.11
N SER A 181 23.63 12.92 16.60
CA SER A 181 24.11 13.41 15.30
C SER A 181 23.93 12.37 14.18
N LYS A 182 23.95 12.83 12.93
CA LYS A 182 23.96 11.92 11.76
C LYS A 182 25.21 11.03 11.71
N ASP A 183 26.34 11.52 12.22
CA ASP A 183 27.59 10.77 12.22
C ASP A 183 27.53 9.59 13.19
N ASP A 184 26.85 9.77 14.33
CA ASP A 184 26.66 8.71 15.33
C ASP A 184 25.60 7.68 14.91
N TRP A 185 24.65 8.11 14.08
CA TRP A 185 23.52 7.31 13.59
C TRP A 185 23.42 7.30 12.07
N PRO A 186 24.36 6.68 11.35
CA PRO A 186 24.23 6.51 9.90
C PRO A 186 23.00 5.69 9.55
N ILE A 187 22.45 5.88 8.34
CA ILE A 187 21.18 5.29 7.93
C ILE A 187 21.15 3.75 8.07
N GLN A 188 22.28 3.08 7.80
CA GLN A 188 22.41 1.63 7.96
C GLN A 188 22.20 1.18 9.42
N LYS A 189 22.67 1.97 10.39
CA LYS A 189 22.48 1.68 11.82
C LYS A 189 21.06 1.94 12.28
N ARG A 190 20.39 2.95 11.69
CA ARG A 190 19.01 3.30 12.03
C ARG A 190 17.98 2.31 11.46
N GLN A 191 18.31 1.62 10.37
CA GLN A 191 17.43 0.67 9.68
C GLN A 191 17.74 -0.80 10.02
N ALA A 192 18.74 -1.07 10.84
CA ALA A 192 19.06 -2.40 11.35
C ALA A 192 18.16 -2.76 12.54
#